data_8de04a6babef2e9af7cbed094e1930e2
#
_entry.id   8de04a6babef2e9af7cbed094e1930e2
#
_cell.length_a   1.000
_cell.length_b   1.000
_cell.length_c   1.000
_cell.angle_alpha   90.00
_cell.angle_beta   90.00
_cell.angle_gamma   90.00
#
_symmetry.space_group_name_H-M   'P 1'
#
loop_
_entity.id
_entity.type
_entity.pdbx_description
1 polymer ?
#
loop_
_entity_poly.entity_id
_entity_poly.type
_entity_poly.pdbx_seq_one_letter_code
_entity_poly.pdbx_strand_id
1 'polypeptide(L)'
;MTAVRRVLALALMFAVLAQPGAAVAKPDPRWVFYTDDKTWYSSPWFGGKHRIMIPFGCTEAPYYSPDPRCADAGDEGWGFHHGIDVAMACGTKLFAARQATVVDPAPLGPAYGTTPLLLHTEKWDLVIGHTRKRFVAPGDTVRRGQLIALASDNGAPDGCHLHFEKRAPGGGLDSATYPKGLLDLTAS
;
A
#
# COMPACT_ATOMS: atom_id res chain seq x y z
N MET A 1 -48.73 -34.23 47.61
CA MET A 1 -47.43 -34.60 47.01
C MET A 1 -47.03 -33.45 46.14
N THR A 2 -46.18 -32.55 46.63
CA THR A 2 -45.82 -31.29 45.98
C THR A 2 -44.35 -31.43 45.44
N ALA A 3 -44.20 -31.46 44.13
CA ALA A 3 -42.90 -31.57 43.47
C ALA A 3 -42.22 -30.20 43.34
N VAL A 4 -41.11 -30.02 44.03
CA VAL A 4 -40.26 -28.81 43.94
C VAL A 4 -39.35 -28.94 42.74
N ARG A 5 -39.58 -28.09 41.71
CA ARG A 5 -38.67 -27.93 40.57
C ARG A 5 -37.49 -27.03 40.96
N ARG A 6 -36.28 -27.58 41.03
CA ARG A 6 -35.04 -26.82 41.17
C ARG A 6 -34.63 -26.28 39.80
N VAL A 7 -34.63 -24.96 39.66
CA VAL A 7 -34.07 -24.27 38.49
C VAL A 7 -32.59 -24.05 38.74
N LEU A 8 -31.74 -24.71 37.95
CA LEU A 8 -30.29 -24.48 37.96
C LEU A 8 -30.01 -23.26 37.07
N ALA A 9 -29.62 -22.15 37.67
CA ALA A 9 -29.12 -20.99 36.92
C ALA A 9 -27.65 -21.23 36.53
N LEU A 10 -27.38 -21.41 35.26
CA LEU A 10 -26.03 -21.49 34.71
C LEU A 10 -25.51 -20.05 34.48
N ALA A 11 -24.61 -19.58 35.33
CA ALA A 11 -23.91 -18.31 35.15
C ALA A 11 -22.79 -18.51 34.10
N LEU A 12 -23.01 -18.02 32.89
CA LEU A 12 -21.96 -17.90 31.86
C LEU A 12 -21.01 -16.74 32.24
N MET A 13 -19.83 -17.06 32.74
CA MET A 13 -18.74 -16.10 32.87
C MET A 13 -18.16 -15.83 31.47
N PHE A 14 -18.45 -14.66 30.91
CA PHE A 14 -17.72 -14.15 29.74
C PHE A 14 -16.34 -13.68 30.21
N ALA A 15 -15.32 -14.47 29.94
CA ALA A 15 -13.92 -14.02 30.03
C ALA A 15 -13.66 -13.00 28.91
N VAL A 16 -13.59 -11.72 29.26
CA VAL A 16 -13.09 -10.69 28.33
C VAL A 16 -11.60 -10.90 28.20
N LEU A 17 -11.20 -11.60 27.12
CA LEU A 17 -9.81 -11.68 26.71
C LEU A 17 -9.36 -10.27 26.29
N ALA A 18 -8.57 -9.61 27.13
CA ALA A 18 -7.89 -8.37 26.76
C ALA A 18 -7.02 -8.66 25.52
N GLN A 19 -7.40 -8.09 24.38
CA GLN A 19 -6.58 -8.16 23.17
C GLN A 19 -5.26 -7.42 23.45
N PRO A 20 -4.09 -8.03 23.19
CA PRO A 20 -2.83 -7.29 23.27
C PRO A 20 -2.91 -6.10 22.32
N GLY A 21 -2.76 -4.90 22.88
CA GLY A 21 -2.73 -3.66 22.08
C GLY A 21 -1.76 -3.84 20.92
N ALA A 22 -2.20 -3.53 19.72
CA ALA A 22 -1.34 -3.58 18.54
C ALA A 22 -0.12 -2.70 18.82
N ALA A 23 1.07 -3.31 18.85
CA ALA A 23 2.31 -2.57 19.02
C ALA A 23 2.38 -1.52 17.91
N VAL A 24 2.52 -0.25 18.28
CA VAL A 24 2.74 0.83 17.31
C VAL A 24 4.05 0.51 16.60
N ALA A 25 3.97 0.21 15.31
CA ALA A 25 5.15 -0.10 14.51
C ALA A 25 6.08 1.12 14.51
N LYS A 26 7.36 0.90 14.81
CA LYS A 26 8.35 1.99 14.86
C LYS A 26 8.56 2.56 13.45
N PRO A 27 8.69 3.90 13.33
CA PRO A 27 9.09 4.53 12.08
C PRO A 27 10.42 3.94 11.56
N ASP A 28 10.55 3.75 10.25
CA ASP A 28 11.82 3.38 9.64
C ASP A 28 12.74 4.62 9.65
N PRO A 29 13.96 4.55 10.22
CA PRO A 29 14.85 5.70 10.32
C PRO A 29 15.35 6.23 8.96
N ARG A 30 15.14 5.49 7.88
CA ARG A 30 15.51 5.89 6.51
C ARG A 30 14.48 6.78 5.83
N TRP A 31 13.26 6.91 6.37
CA TRP A 31 12.23 7.73 5.74
C TRP A 31 12.65 9.19 5.65
N VAL A 32 12.66 9.71 4.42
CA VAL A 32 12.77 11.13 4.09
C VAL A 32 11.49 11.53 3.36
N PHE A 33 10.86 12.60 3.79
CA PHE A 33 9.59 13.06 3.23
C PHE A 33 9.86 14.20 2.23
N TYR A 34 9.67 13.94 0.96
CA TYR A 34 9.84 14.90 -0.15
C TYR A 34 8.51 15.60 -0.47
N THR A 35 7.84 16.08 0.57
CA THR A 35 6.59 16.81 0.50
C THR A 35 6.35 17.59 1.78
N ASP A 36 5.71 18.74 1.68
CA ASP A 36 5.24 19.54 2.82
C ASP A 36 3.94 19.01 3.42
N ASP A 37 3.30 18.04 2.78
CA ASP A 37 2.09 17.40 3.27
C ASP A 37 2.38 16.57 4.53
N LYS A 38 1.87 17.05 5.68
CA LYS A 38 1.99 16.39 6.98
C LYS A 38 0.74 15.60 7.37
N THR A 39 -0.21 15.49 6.46
CA THR A 39 -1.48 14.80 6.70
C THR A 39 -1.28 13.30 6.88
N TRP A 40 -2.00 12.74 7.84
CA TRP A 40 -2.13 11.30 7.98
C TRP A 40 -3.33 10.83 7.16
N TYR A 41 -3.13 9.76 6.41
CA TYR A 41 -4.14 9.20 5.53
C TYR A 41 -4.46 7.76 5.92
N SER A 42 -5.74 7.40 5.84
CA SER A 42 -6.22 6.03 5.75
C SER A 42 -6.59 5.70 4.31
N SER A 43 -6.58 4.40 3.99
CA SER A 43 -6.96 3.91 2.67
C SER A 43 -7.48 2.48 2.79
N PRO A 44 -8.39 2.04 1.93
CA PRO A 44 -8.78 0.63 1.86
C PRO A 44 -7.66 -0.29 1.35
N TRP A 45 -6.55 0.26 0.85
CA TRP A 45 -5.39 -0.51 0.38
C TRP A 45 -4.45 -0.94 1.51
N PHE A 46 -4.48 -0.30 2.66
CA PHE A 46 -3.55 -0.61 3.76
C PHE A 46 -4.19 -0.46 5.14
N GLY A 47 -3.63 -1.19 6.11
CA GLY A 47 -4.04 -1.07 7.50
C GLY A 47 -3.37 0.12 8.20
N GLY A 48 -4.12 0.84 9.01
CA GLY A 48 -3.62 1.98 9.80
C GLY A 48 -3.66 3.32 9.06
N LYS A 49 -2.97 4.31 9.63
CA LYS A 49 -2.83 5.66 9.08
C LYS A 49 -1.38 5.91 8.74
N HIS A 50 -1.14 6.49 7.57
CA HIS A 50 0.20 6.69 7.03
C HIS A 50 0.32 8.05 6.36
N ARG A 51 1.56 8.51 6.15
CA ARG A 51 1.85 9.77 5.45
C ARG A 51 2.41 9.48 4.05
N ILE A 52 2.11 10.35 3.11
CA ILE A 52 2.81 10.36 1.82
C ILE A 52 4.26 10.73 2.08
N MET A 53 5.18 9.96 1.50
CA MET A 53 6.62 10.17 1.57
C MET A 53 7.14 10.86 0.30
N ILE A 54 6.79 10.30 -0.86
CA ILE A 54 7.11 10.87 -2.17
C ILE A 54 5.81 10.95 -2.98
N PRO A 55 5.36 12.14 -3.36
CA PRO A 55 4.16 12.31 -4.19
C PRO A 55 4.44 11.90 -5.65
N PHE A 56 3.40 11.72 -6.43
CA PHE A 56 3.48 11.55 -7.87
C PHE A 56 3.97 12.85 -8.54
N GLY A 57 4.87 12.75 -9.48
CA GLY A 57 5.38 13.89 -10.25
C GLY A 57 6.84 14.19 -9.97
N CYS A 58 7.25 15.42 -10.18
CA CYS A 58 8.62 15.85 -9.99
C CYS A 58 9.04 15.80 -8.54
N THR A 59 10.24 15.30 -8.28
CA THR A 59 10.80 15.12 -6.94
C THR A 59 12.30 15.31 -6.92
N GLU A 60 12.83 15.90 -5.86
CA GLU A 60 14.27 16.00 -5.57
C GLU A 60 14.84 14.71 -4.93
N ALA A 61 14.00 13.69 -4.69
CA ALA A 61 14.44 12.43 -4.11
C ALA A 61 15.57 11.81 -4.94
N PRO A 62 16.72 11.46 -4.34
CA PRO A 62 17.95 11.10 -5.07
C PRO A 62 17.88 9.74 -5.75
N TYR A 63 16.76 9.08 -5.72
CA TYR A 63 16.53 7.74 -6.30
C TYR A 63 16.05 7.81 -7.76
N TYR A 64 15.74 9.01 -8.25
CA TYR A 64 15.22 9.26 -9.60
C TYR A 64 16.23 10.05 -10.42
N SER A 65 16.49 9.62 -11.66
CA SER A 65 17.31 10.38 -12.60
C SER A 65 16.60 11.65 -13.05
N PRO A 66 17.33 12.72 -13.36
CA PRO A 66 16.75 13.93 -13.92
C PRO A 66 15.81 13.63 -15.09
N ASP A 67 14.64 14.26 -15.08
CA ASP A 67 13.59 14.05 -16.08
C ASP A 67 13.24 15.36 -16.80
N PRO A 68 13.18 15.37 -18.14
CA PRO A 68 12.85 16.58 -18.91
C PRO A 68 11.52 17.21 -18.50
N ARG A 69 10.54 16.42 -18.11
CA ARG A 69 9.23 16.92 -17.64
C ARG A 69 9.36 17.82 -16.42
N CYS A 70 10.37 17.58 -15.56
CA CYS A 70 10.62 18.40 -14.38
C CYS A 70 11.40 19.66 -14.73
N ALA A 71 12.34 19.63 -15.65
CA ALA A 71 13.01 20.82 -16.14
C ALA A 71 12.03 21.81 -16.80
N ASP A 72 11.08 21.29 -17.60
CA ASP A 72 10.02 22.10 -18.23
C ASP A 72 9.09 22.76 -17.20
N ALA A 73 8.97 22.16 -16.01
CA ALA A 73 8.21 22.70 -14.87
C ALA A 73 9.02 23.69 -14.01
N GLY A 74 10.32 23.89 -14.26
CA GLY A 74 11.20 24.75 -13.50
C GLY A 74 11.98 24.05 -12.39
N ASP A 75 11.91 22.73 -12.31
CA ASP A 75 12.59 21.86 -11.32
C ASP A 75 13.79 21.18 -11.96
N GLU A 76 14.73 21.95 -12.47
CA GLU A 76 15.92 21.45 -13.14
C GLU A 76 16.71 20.47 -12.24
N GLY A 77 17.03 19.31 -12.80
CA GLY A 77 17.76 18.24 -12.09
C GLY A 77 16.90 17.32 -11.24
N TRP A 78 15.61 17.56 -11.11
CA TRP A 78 14.68 16.66 -10.42
C TRP A 78 14.30 15.47 -11.30
N GLY A 79 14.04 14.34 -10.66
CA GLY A 79 13.49 13.16 -11.29
C GLY A 79 11.97 13.14 -11.27
N PHE A 80 11.37 12.18 -12.00
CA PHE A 80 9.92 12.03 -12.05
C PHE A 80 9.50 10.73 -11.38
N HIS A 81 8.67 10.85 -10.33
CA HIS A 81 8.09 9.72 -9.62
C HIS A 81 6.75 9.32 -10.27
N HIS A 82 6.65 8.09 -10.74
CA HIS A 82 5.51 7.58 -11.50
C HIS A 82 4.37 7.04 -10.62
N GLY A 83 4.53 7.08 -9.30
CA GLY A 83 3.58 6.59 -8.31
C GLY A 83 3.39 7.53 -7.14
N ILE A 84 2.87 7.00 -6.06
CA ILE A 84 2.84 7.63 -4.74
C ILE A 84 3.47 6.66 -3.76
N ASP A 85 4.47 7.14 -2.99
CA ASP A 85 5.05 6.39 -1.89
C ASP A 85 4.40 6.79 -0.57
N VAL A 86 3.92 5.77 0.13
CA VAL A 86 3.26 5.92 1.43
C VAL A 86 4.12 5.25 2.49
N ALA A 87 4.73 6.05 3.38
CA ALA A 87 5.57 5.56 4.47
C ALA A 87 4.79 4.65 5.40
N MET A 88 5.24 3.41 5.57
CA MET A 88 4.61 2.45 6.47
C MET A 88 5.61 1.43 6.98
N ALA A 89 5.43 0.94 8.19
CA ALA A 89 6.33 -0.05 8.76
C ALA A 89 6.36 -1.34 7.92
N CYS A 90 7.52 -1.98 7.87
CA CYS A 90 7.65 -3.31 7.28
C CYS A 90 6.64 -4.29 7.88
N GLY A 91 5.93 -4.99 7.03
CA GLY A 91 4.89 -5.94 7.44
C GLY A 91 3.50 -5.33 7.58
N THR A 92 3.32 -4.04 7.31
CA THR A 92 1.99 -3.47 7.16
C THR A 92 1.20 -4.27 6.13
N LYS A 93 -0.02 -4.67 6.48
CA LYS A 93 -0.90 -5.45 5.62
C LYS A 93 -1.42 -4.58 4.48
N LEU A 94 -1.31 -5.11 3.25
CA LEU A 94 -1.85 -4.51 2.04
C LEU A 94 -3.05 -5.31 1.56
N PHE A 95 -4.12 -4.62 1.22
CA PHE A 95 -5.39 -5.22 0.82
C PHE A 95 -5.77 -4.78 -0.59
N ALA A 96 -6.53 -5.59 -1.32
CA ALA A 96 -7.17 -5.13 -2.54
C ALA A 96 -8.35 -4.21 -2.19
N ALA A 97 -8.29 -2.94 -2.62
CA ALA A 97 -9.42 -2.02 -2.39
C ALA A 97 -10.56 -2.22 -3.40
N ARG A 98 -10.33 -2.98 -4.46
CA ARG A 98 -11.30 -3.28 -5.53
C ARG A 98 -11.07 -4.66 -6.12
N GLN A 99 -12.01 -5.13 -6.92
CA GLN A 99 -11.81 -6.35 -7.70
C GLN A 99 -10.78 -6.10 -8.80
N ALA A 100 -9.87 -7.07 -8.98
CA ALA A 100 -8.85 -7.07 -10.02
C ALA A 100 -8.37 -8.50 -10.29
N THR A 101 -7.71 -8.70 -11.43
CA THR A 101 -6.96 -9.93 -11.72
C THR A 101 -5.48 -9.68 -11.46
N VAL A 102 -4.83 -10.56 -10.73
CA VAL A 102 -3.38 -10.54 -10.57
C VAL A 102 -2.75 -11.00 -11.88
N VAL A 103 -1.88 -10.19 -12.46
CA VAL A 103 -1.16 -10.53 -13.69
C VAL A 103 0.33 -10.68 -13.41
N ASP A 104 1.08 -11.25 -14.37
CA ASP A 104 2.52 -11.45 -14.23
C ASP A 104 3.24 -10.10 -14.05
N PRO A 105 3.95 -9.89 -12.95
CA PRO A 105 4.69 -8.65 -12.70
C PRO A 105 6.06 -8.60 -13.39
N ALA A 106 6.47 -9.62 -14.14
CA ALA A 106 7.79 -9.67 -14.80
C ALA A 106 8.15 -8.39 -15.61
N PRO A 107 7.20 -7.71 -16.29
CA PRO A 107 7.48 -6.47 -16.99
C PRO A 107 7.84 -5.27 -16.10
N LEU A 108 7.66 -5.33 -14.79
CA LEU A 108 7.90 -4.19 -13.89
C LEU A 108 9.39 -3.92 -13.65
N GLY A 109 10.23 -4.96 -13.73
CA GLY A 109 11.66 -4.85 -13.48
C GLY A 109 12.04 -4.75 -11.99
N PRO A 110 13.35 -4.69 -11.69
CA PRO A 110 13.88 -4.83 -10.32
C PRO A 110 13.63 -3.63 -9.40
N ALA A 111 13.34 -2.46 -9.95
CA ALA A 111 13.10 -1.24 -9.17
C ALA A 111 11.91 -1.37 -8.20
N TYR A 112 10.95 -2.26 -8.51
CA TYR A 112 9.78 -2.53 -7.65
C TYR A 112 10.02 -3.62 -6.62
N GLY A 113 11.25 -4.13 -6.52
CA GLY A 113 11.62 -5.26 -5.69
C GLY A 113 11.40 -6.62 -6.36
N THR A 114 11.58 -7.70 -5.61
CA THR A 114 11.52 -9.07 -6.15
C THR A 114 10.11 -9.68 -6.12
N THR A 115 9.17 -9.04 -5.43
CA THR A 115 7.80 -9.56 -5.26
C THR A 115 6.72 -8.49 -5.45
N PRO A 116 6.81 -7.59 -6.46
CA PRO A 116 5.76 -6.62 -6.70
C PRO A 116 4.47 -7.30 -7.13
N LEU A 117 3.34 -6.59 -7.04
CA LEU A 117 2.06 -7.00 -7.61
C LEU A 117 1.71 -6.10 -8.79
N LEU A 118 1.18 -6.72 -9.84
CA LEU A 118 0.52 -6.05 -10.94
C LEU A 118 -0.93 -6.52 -10.96
N LEU A 119 -1.86 -5.59 -10.77
CA LEU A 119 -3.29 -5.86 -10.69
C LEU A 119 -3.99 -5.24 -11.89
N HIS A 120 -4.60 -6.07 -12.73
CA HIS A 120 -5.39 -5.64 -13.87
C HIS A 120 -6.84 -5.41 -13.46
N THR A 121 -7.35 -4.20 -13.67
CA THR A 121 -8.76 -3.84 -13.55
C THR A 121 -9.35 -3.58 -14.94
N GLU A 122 -10.66 -3.40 -15.03
CA GLU A 122 -11.32 -3.08 -16.30
C GLU A 122 -10.70 -1.86 -17.04
N LYS A 123 -10.15 -0.89 -16.29
CA LYS A 123 -9.70 0.40 -16.85
C LYS A 123 -8.23 0.69 -16.64
N TRP A 124 -7.57 0.03 -15.69
CA TRP A 124 -6.23 0.39 -15.25
C TRP A 124 -5.43 -0.84 -14.83
N ASP A 125 -4.12 -0.74 -15.01
CA ASP A 125 -3.15 -1.57 -14.32
C ASP A 125 -2.64 -0.83 -13.09
N LEU A 126 -2.65 -1.51 -11.94
CA LEU A 126 -2.18 -0.97 -10.67
C LEU A 126 -0.91 -1.70 -10.25
N VAL A 127 0.15 -0.96 -10.00
CA VAL A 127 1.42 -1.49 -9.51
C VAL A 127 1.50 -1.29 -8.01
N ILE A 128 1.85 -2.34 -7.28
CA ILE A 128 2.11 -2.33 -5.85
C ILE A 128 3.54 -2.81 -5.65
N GLY A 129 4.46 -1.85 -5.44
CA GLY A 129 5.88 -2.09 -5.26
C GLY A 129 6.28 -2.41 -3.83
N HIS A 130 7.54 -2.81 -3.68
CA HIS A 130 8.25 -3.02 -2.42
C HIS A 130 7.54 -3.95 -1.44
N THR A 131 6.95 -5.04 -1.94
CA THR A 131 6.33 -6.06 -1.09
C THR A 131 7.34 -7.17 -0.74
N ARG A 132 7.19 -7.80 0.42
CA ARG A 132 8.04 -8.93 0.85
C ARG A 132 7.35 -10.28 0.82
N LYS A 133 6.02 -10.30 0.84
CA LYS A 133 5.21 -11.51 0.81
C LYS A 133 3.93 -11.23 0.05
N ARG A 134 3.69 -12.00 -0.99
CA ARG A 134 2.41 -12.04 -1.71
C ARG A 134 1.56 -13.19 -1.17
N PHE A 135 0.26 -12.97 -1.02
CA PHE A 135 -0.74 -13.99 -0.66
C PHE A 135 -1.59 -14.40 -1.85
N VAL A 136 -1.24 -13.88 -3.02
CA VAL A 136 -1.92 -14.10 -4.29
C VAL A 136 -0.89 -14.34 -5.40
N ALA A 137 -1.31 -15.02 -6.47
CA ALA A 137 -0.47 -15.38 -7.62
C ALA A 137 -1.08 -14.87 -8.93
N PRO A 138 -0.28 -14.73 -10.00
CA PRO A 138 -0.80 -14.47 -11.34
C PRO A 138 -1.93 -15.43 -11.73
N GLY A 139 -3.02 -14.89 -12.26
CA GLY A 139 -4.25 -15.59 -12.57
C GLY A 139 -5.33 -15.51 -11.48
N ASP A 140 -4.98 -15.16 -10.25
CA ASP A 140 -5.97 -15.01 -9.19
C ASP A 140 -6.86 -13.78 -9.42
N THR A 141 -8.13 -13.91 -9.09
CA THR A 141 -9.04 -12.77 -8.95
C THR A 141 -9.09 -12.36 -7.49
N VAL A 142 -8.69 -11.12 -7.20
CA VAL A 142 -8.79 -10.53 -5.87
C VAL A 142 -10.08 -9.74 -5.70
N ARG A 143 -10.58 -9.67 -4.45
CA ARG A 143 -11.80 -8.96 -4.08
C ARG A 143 -11.49 -7.87 -3.06
N ARG A 144 -12.34 -6.85 -3.01
CA ARG A 144 -12.21 -5.78 -2.02
C ARG A 144 -12.08 -6.34 -0.59
N GLY A 145 -11.09 -5.83 0.15
CA GLY A 145 -10.76 -6.25 1.52
C GLY A 145 -9.91 -7.52 1.62
N GLN A 146 -9.59 -8.18 0.51
CA GLN A 146 -8.71 -9.35 0.51
C GLN A 146 -7.27 -8.94 0.80
N LEU A 147 -6.60 -9.62 1.75
CA LEU A 147 -5.18 -9.46 2.01
C LEU A 147 -4.38 -9.96 0.80
N ILE A 148 -3.52 -9.11 0.25
CA ILE A 148 -2.77 -9.41 -0.98
C ILE A 148 -1.27 -9.48 -0.77
N ALA A 149 -0.70 -8.63 0.12
CA ALA A 149 0.73 -8.58 0.38
C ALA A 149 1.05 -7.96 1.74
N LEU A 150 2.35 -7.93 2.07
CA LEU A 150 2.91 -7.13 3.15
C LEU A 150 3.89 -6.11 2.58
N ALA A 151 3.82 -4.87 3.05
CA ALA A 151 4.78 -3.83 2.72
C ALA A 151 6.19 -4.17 3.22
N SER A 152 7.21 -3.70 2.52
CA SER A 152 8.62 -3.87 2.90
C SER A 152 9.51 -2.79 2.27
N ASP A 153 10.81 -2.96 2.44
CA ASP A 153 11.89 -2.20 1.81
C ASP A 153 12.56 -2.96 0.65
N ASN A 154 11.90 -3.98 0.11
CA ASN A 154 12.44 -4.79 -0.98
C ASN A 154 12.59 -3.96 -2.25
N GLY A 155 13.83 -3.67 -2.65
CA GLY A 155 14.15 -2.75 -3.74
C GLY A 155 13.98 -1.26 -3.40
N ALA A 156 13.79 -0.91 -2.13
CA ALA A 156 13.59 0.45 -1.64
C ALA A 156 14.73 0.90 -0.70
N PRO A 157 15.68 1.72 -1.14
CA PRO A 157 16.79 2.19 -0.32
C PRO A 157 16.36 3.13 0.81
N ASP A 158 15.24 3.80 0.66
CA ASP A 158 14.63 4.80 1.54
C ASP A 158 13.71 4.22 2.63
N GLY A 159 13.71 2.90 2.79
CA GLY A 159 12.99 2.23 3.87
C GLY A 159 11.64 1.66 3.47
N CYS A 160 10.96 1.08 4.46
CA CYS A 160 9.68 0.42 4.20
C CYS A 160 8.59 1.39 3.79
N HIS A 161 7.96 1.16 2.66
CA HIS A 161 6.82 1.93 2.17
C HIS A 161 5.95 1.11 1.21
N LEU A 162 4.79 1.63 0.86
CA LEU A 162 3.98 1.21 -0.26
C LEU A 162 4.30 2.15 -1.43
N HIS A 163 4.79 1.62 -2.53
CA HIS A 163 4.80 2.29 -3.83
C HIS A 163 3.54 1.90 -4.60
N PHE A 164 2.75 2.88 -5.03
CA PHE A 164 1.48 2.66 -5.71
C PHE A 164 1.40 3.44 -7.02
N GLU A 165 1.27 2.73 -8.16
CA GLU A 165 1.09 3.35 -9.47
C GLU A 165 -0.24 2.99 -10.12
N LYS A 166 -0.69 3.88 -11.00
CA LYS A 166 -1.78 3.68 -11.94
C LYS A 166 -1.26 3.82 -13.37
N ARG A 167 -1.46 2.80 -14.19
CA ARG A 167 -1.05 2.77 -15.61
C ARG A 167 -2.24 2.50 -16.52
N ALA A 168 -2.09 2.83 -17.80
CA ALA A 168 -2.99 2.31 -18.83
C ALA A 168 -2.89 0.77 -18.89
N PRO A 169 -3.96 0.05 -19.23
CA PRO A 169 -3.94 -1.41 -19.35
C PRO A 169 -2.86 -1.89 -20.33
N GLY A 170 -1.96 -2.76 -19.86
CA GLY A 170 -0.81 -3.24 -20.64
C GLY A 170 0.26 -2.19 -20.92
N GLY A 171 0.13 -0.98 -20.34
CA GLY A 171 1.07 0.12 -20.57
C GLY A 171 2.34 0.03 -19.73
N GLY A 172 3.43 0.57 -20.26
CA GLY A 172 4.71 0.74 -19.57
C GLY A 172 4.69 1.92 -18.58
N LEU A 173 5.88 2.25 -18.09
CA LEU A 173 6.09 3.33 -17.13
C LEU A 173 5.58 4.68 -17.63
N ASP A 174 5.76 4.98 -18.92
CA ASP A 174 5.33 6.24 -19.54
C ASP A 174 3.79 6.41 -19.57
N SER A 175 3.04 5.34 -19.34
CA SER A 175 1.58 5.37 -19.22
C SER A 175 1.10 5.67 -17.81
N ALA A 176 2.02 5.83 -16.85
CA ALA A 176 1.68 6.14 -15.47
C ALA A 176 1.05 7.53 -15.34
N THR A 177 -0.02 7.60 -14.56
CA THR A 177 -0.75 8.85 -14.30
C THR A 177 -1.08 8.96 -12.82
N TYR A 178 -1.34 10.18 -12.37
CA TYR A 178 -1.69 10.41 -10.96
C TYR A 178 -2.82 9.48 -10.50
N PRO A 179 -2.63 8.69 -9.43
CA PRO A 179 -3.58 7.65 -9.03
C PRO A 179 -4.80 8.20 -8.25
N LYS A 180 -5.25 9.42 -8.55
CA LYS A 180 -6.42 10.04 -7.93
C LYS A 180 -7.64 9.12 -7.98
N GLY A 181 -8.31 8.95 -6.84
CA GLY A 181 -9.50 8.11 -6.71
C GLY A 181 -9.25 6.60 -6.83
N LEU A 182 -7.98 6.16 -6.98
CA LEU A 182 -7.61 4.75 -6.97
C LEU A 182 -6.92 4.33 -5.67
N LEU A 183 -6.01 5.17 -5.16
CA LEU A 183 -5.41 4.94 -3.85
C LEU A 183 -6.39 5.25 -2.70
N ASP A 184 -7.48 5.98 -2.98
CA ASP A 184 -8.59 6.25 -2.06
C ASP A 184 -8.12 6.79 -0.69
N LEU A 185 -7.22 7.78 -0.71
CA LEU A 185 -6.70 8.42 0.50
C LEU A 185 -7.78 9.27 1.17
N THR A 186 -7.99 9.05 2.46
CA THR A 186 -8.87 9.85 3.31
C THR A 186 -8.03 10.48 4.41
N ALA A 187 -8.02 11.82 4.48
CA ALA A 187 -7.38 12.59 5.55
C ALA A 187 -8.03 12.25 6.91
N SER A 188 -7.23 12.24 7.98
CA SER A 188 -7.69 11.86 9.33
C SER A 188 -6.97 12.64 10.41
#